data_6faf3c206de92f8f6f27d8b35b211e92
#
_entry.id   6faf3c206de92f8f6f27d8b35b211e92
#
_cell.length_a   1.000
_cell.length_b   1.000
_cell.length_c   1.000
_cell.angle_alpha   90.00
_cell.angle_beta   90.00
_cell.angle_gamma   90.00
#
_symmetry.space_group_name_H-M   'P 1'
#
loop_
_entity.id
_entity.type
_entity.pdbx_description
1 polymer ?
#
loop_
_entity_poly.entity_id
_entity_poly.type
_entity_poly.pdbx_seq_one_letter_code
_entity_poly.pdbx_strand_id
1 'polypeptide(L)'
;MANKYAGTQTEKNLEAAFAGESQARNKYTYFASKAKKEGYEQIAALFLETADNEKEHAKLWFKELEGIGTTAENLGAAADGENYEWTDMYEGFAKTAEAEGFKGLAAKFRMVAAIEKRHEERYRALLKNVETAKIFEKSEVKVWECRNCGHIVVGVKAPEMCPVCAHPKAYFEVHKENY
;
A
#
# COMPACT_ATOMS: atom_id res chain seq x y z
N MET A 1 7.01 -1.57 -21.10
CA MET A 1 6.83 -0.74 -22.33
C MET A 1 6.34 0.62 -21.88
N ALA A 2 6.69 1.71 -22.55
CA ALA A 2 6.12 3.03 -22.24
C ALA A 2 4.62 2.99 -22.59
N ASN A 3 3.77 3.61 -21.74
CA ASN A 3 2.33 3.67 -21.98
C ASN A 3 2.04 4.40 -23.33
N LYS A 4 0.90 4.11 -23.94
CA LYS A 4 0.51 4.65 -25.24
C LYS A 4 0.40 6.19 -25.30
N TYR A 5 0.40 6.86 -24.15
CA TYR A 5 0.30 8.32 -24.01
C TYR A 5 1.64 8.99 -23.72
N ALA A 6 2.74 8.23 -23.65
CA ALA A 6 4.06 8.71 -23.22
C ALA A 6 4.49 10.00 -23.94
N GLY A 7 4.87 11.02 -23.17
CA GLY A 7 5.30 12.34 -23.64
C GLY A 7 4.21 13.28 -24.12
N THR A 8 2.92 12.90 -24.04
CA THR A 8 1.79 13.71 -24.48
C THR A 8 1.20 14.58 -23.38
N GLN A 9 0.40 15.60 -23.74
CA GLN A 9 -0.40 16.35 -22.79
C GLN A 9 -1.49 15.46 -22.14
N THR A 10 -1.96 14.41 -22.84
CA THR A 10 -2.92 13.45 -22.30
C THR A 10 -2.34 12.66 -21.14
N GLU A 11 -1.06 12.25 -21.22
CA GLU A 11 -0.37 11.61 -20.09
C GLU A 11 -0.38 12.50 -18.85
N LYS A 12 0.03 13.75 -18.98
CA LYS A 12 0.01 14.74 -17.90
C LYS A 12 -1.40 14.94 -17.31
N ASN A 13 -2.41 14.93 -18.17
CA ASN A 13 -3.81 15.04 -17.73
C ASN A 13 -4.24 13.80 -16.92
N LEU A 14 -3.84 12.59 -17.33
CA LEU A 14 -4.11 11.35 -16.61
C LEU A 14 -3.40 11.32 -15.24
N GLU A 15 -2.14 11.75 -15.20
CA GLU A 15 -1.39 11.88 -13.94
C GLU A 15 -2.06 12.88 -12.99
N ALA A 16 -2.46 14.04 -13.51
CA ALA A 16 -3.15 15.06 -12.73
C ALA A 16 -4.53 14.58 -12.23
N ALA A 17 -5.29 13.85 -13.07
CA ALA A 17 -6.56 13.27 -12.69
C ALA A 17 -6.37 12.18 -11.60
N PHE A 18 -5.42 11.26 -11.77
CA PHE A 18 -5.07 10.26 -10.75
C PHE A 18 -4.69 10.90 -9.41
N ALA A 19 -3.86 11.95 -9.44
CA ALA A 19 -3.46 12.68 -8.24
C ALA A 19 -4.66 13.38 -7.57
N GLY A 20 -5.52 14.03 -8.36
CA GLY A 20 -6.71 14.72 -7.88
C GLY A 20 -7.69 13.80 -7.16
N GLU A 21 -8.05 12.68 -7.81
CA GLU A 21 -8.98 11.68 -7.24
C GLU A 21 -8.39 10.99 -6.00
N SER A 22 -7.09 10.69 -6.01
CA SER A 22 -6.39 10.11 -4.86
C SER A 22 -6.41 11.04 -3.65
N GLN A 23 -6.23 12.36 -3.86
CA GLN A 23 -6.35 13.36 -2.81
C GLN A 23 -7.79 13.51 -2.32
N ALA A 24 -8.77 13.55 -3.22
CA ALA A 24 -10.20 13.65 -2.90
C ALA A 24 -10.63 12.48 -2.01
N ARG A 25 -10.28 11.24 -2.40
CA ARG A 25 -10.52 10.04 -1.60
C ARG A 25 -10.05 10.20 -0.16
N ASN A 26 -8.80 10.61 0.03
CA ASN A 26 -8.24 10.75 1.37
C ASN A 26 -8.93 11.89 2.16
N LYS A 27 -9.16 13.04 1.53
CA LYS A 27 -9.84 14.20 2.15
C LYS A 27 -11.24 13.82 2.63
N TYR A 28 -12.03 13.12 1.81
CA TYR A 28 -13.40 12.74 2.18
C TYR A 28 -13.44 11.73 3.32
N THR A 29 -12.48 10.83 3.42
CA THR A 29 -12.33 9.95 4.58
C THR A 29 -12.08 10.75 5.87
N TYR A 30 -11.26 11.81 5.81
CA TYR A 30 -11.00 12.69 6.95
C TYR A 30 -12.24 13.53 7.30
N PHE A 31 -12.97 14.03 6.29
CA PHE A 31 -14.22 14.79 6.49
C PHE A 31 -15.31 13.91 7.09
N ALA A 32 -15.43 12.66 6.68
CA ALA A 32 -16.33 11.69 7.29
C ALA A 32 -16.05 11.49 8.78
N SER A 33 -14.76 11.36 9.15
CA SER A 33 -14.35 11.25 10.55
C SER A 33 -14.76 12.47 11.37
N LYS A 34 -14.66 13.68 10.79
CA LYS A 34 -15.09 14.92 11.44
C LYS A 34 -16.61 14.99 11.60
N ALA A 35 -17.36 14.67 10.53
CA ALA A 35 -18.82 14.64 10.54
C ALA A 35 -19.38 13.69 11.61
N LYS A 36 -18.78 12.48 11.75
CA LYS A 36 -19.12 11.53 12.82
C LYS A 36 -18.95 12.13 14.22
N LYS A 37 -17.82 12.78 14.47
CA LYS A 37 -17.54 13.40 15.77
C LYS A 37 -18.51 14.55 16.10
N GLU A 38 -19.12 15.16 15.08
CA GLU A 38 -20.15 16.20 15.23
C GLU A 38 -21.58 15.67 15.24
N GLY A 39 -21.76 14.35 15.15
CA GLY A 39 -23.08 13.69 15.21
C GLY A 39 -23.84 13.64 13.86
N TYR A 40 -23.16 13.92 12.72
CA TYR A 40 -23.76 13.92 11.40
C TYR A 40 -23.51 12.59 10.66
N GLU A 41 -24.11 11.50 11.16
CA GLU A 41 -23.87 10.14 10.62
C GLU A 41 -24.21 10.00 9.13
N GLN A 42 -25.33 10.62 8.66
CA GLN A 42 -25.69 10.59 7.24
C GLN A 42 -24.64 11.29 6.37
N ILE A 43 -24.16 12.46 6.80
CA ILE A 43 -23.13 13.21 6.06
C ILE A 43 -21.83 12.40 6.03
N ALA A 44 -21.45 11.78 7.13
CA ALA A 44 -20.29 10.91 7.20
C ALA A 44 -20.40 9.73 6.22
N ALA A 45 -21.55 9.08 6.16
CA ALA A 45 -21.80 7.99 5.22
C ALA A 45 -21.67 8.43 3.75
N LEU A 46 -22.22 9.59 3.39
CA LEU A 46 -22.12 10.15 2.03
C LEU A 46 -20.66 10.50 1.66
N PHE A 47 -19.87 11.04 2.60
CA PHE A 47 -18.44 11.26 2.37
C PHE A 47 -17.68 9.94 2.13
N LEU A 48 -17.99 8.86 2.87
CA LEU A 48 -17.35 7.57 2.66
C LEU A 48 -17.76 6.93 1.34
N GLU A 49 -19.02 7.00 0.97
CA GLU A 49 -19.50 6.54 -0.33
C GLU A 49 -18.78 7.26 -1.47
N THR A 50 -18.71 8.60 -1.40
CA THR A 50 -17.98 9.39 -2.41
C THR A 50 -16.49 9.03 -2.41
N ALA A 51 -15.85 8.86 -1.25
CA ALA A 51 -14.45 8.44 -1.19
C ALA A 51 -14.20 7.08 -1.89
N ASP A 52 -15.14 6.14 -1.80
CA ASP A 52 -15.05 4.86 -2.53
C ASP A 52 -15.23 5.04 -4.05
N ASN A 53 -16.08 5.99 -4.49
CA ASN A 53 -16.20 6.34 -5.91
C ASN A 53 -14.89 6.95 -6.44
N GLU A 54 -14.28 7.91 -5.71
CA GLU A 54 -13.02 8.55 -6.13
C GLU A 54 -11.85 7.53 -6.19
N LYS A 55 -11.86 6.52 -5.33
CA LYS A 55 -10.91 5.40 -5.44
C LYS A 55 -11.03 4.66 -6.78
N GLU A 56 -12.23 4.41 -7.27
CA GLU A 56 -12.44 3.74 -8.55
C GLU A 56 -12.12 4.68 -9.73
N HIS A 57 -12.40 5.99 -9.63
CA HIS A 57 -11.95 6.98 -10.63
C HIS A 57 -10.43 7.03 -10.72
N ALA A 58 -9.73 7.16 -9.60
CA ALA A 58 -8.26 7.13 -9.56
C ALA A 58 -7.71 5.86 -10.23
N LYS A 59 -8.30 4.70 -9.95
CA LYS A 59 -7.91 3.42 -10.54
C LYS A 59 -8.11 3.37 -12.06
N LEU A 60 -9.15 4.03 -12.61
CA LEU A 60 -9.32 4.14 -14.07
C LEU A 60 -8.11 4.82 -14.71
N TRP A 61 -7.71 5.99 -14.20
CA TRP A 61 -6.60 6.76 -14.72
C TRP A 61 -5.26 6.05 -14.52
N PHE A 62 -5.07 5.42 -13.37
CA PHE A 62 -3.86 4.65 -13.07
C PHE A 62 -3.69 3.42 -13.98
N LYS A 63 -4.80 2.79 -14.39
CA LYS A 63 -4.78 1.71 -15.39
C LYS A 63 -4.42 2.21 -16.79
N GLU A 64 -4.95 3.37 -17.20
CA GLU A 64 -4.58 3.97 -18.50
C GLU A 64 -3.08 4.33 -18.56
N LEU A 65 -2.49 4.69 -17.41
CA LEU A 65 -1.05 4.92 -17.25
C LEU A 65 -0.23 3.63 -17.15
N GLU A 66 -0.86 2.46 -17.28
CA GLU A 66 -0.22 1.14 -17.09
C GLU A 66 0.44 0.98 -15.71
N GLY A 67 -0.08 1.70 -14.68
CA GLY A 67 0.48 1.71 -13.33
C GLY A 67 0.22 0.45 -12.51
N ILE A 68 -0.60 -0.50 -12.99
CA ILE A 68 -0.91 -1.76 -12.28
C ILE A 68 -0.36 -2.92 -13.11
N GLY A 69 0.73 -3.49 -12.64
CA GLY A 69 1.37 -4.67 -13.21
C GLY A 69 1.04 -5.97 -12.46
N THR A 70 1.89 -6.96 -12.64
CA THR A 70 1.90 -8.18 -11.82
C THR A 70 2.23 -7.86 -10.36
N THR A 71 1.99 -8.82 -9.46
CA THR A 71 2.33 -8.64 -8.04
C THR A 71 3.82 -8.32 -7.83
N ALA A 72 4.71 -8.96 -8.59
CA ALA A 72 6.14 -8.70 -8.50
C ALA A 72 6.50 -7.27 -8.97
N GLU A 73 5.96 -6.83 -10.12
CA GLU A 73 6.15 -5.47 -10.62
C GLU A 73 5.59 -4.42 -9.65
N ASN A 74 4.39 -4.65 -9.11
CA ASN A 74 3.78 -3.74 -8.13
C ASN A 74 4.58 -3.66 -6.83
N LEU A 75 5.16 -4.77 -6.35
CA LEU A 75 6.04 -4.77 -5.18
C LEU A 75 7.34 -4.02 -5.46
N GLY A 76 7.90 -4.16 -6.65
CA GLY A 76 9.07 -3.39 -7.10
C GLY A 76 8.77 -1.89 -7.12
N ALA A 77 7.71 -1.49 -7.81
CA ALA A 77 7.28 -0.10 -7.91
C ALA A 77 6.98 0.53 -6.54
N ALA A 78 6.32 -0.22 -5.65
CA ALA A 78 6.08 0.23 -4.28
C ALA A 78 7.40 0.44 -3.52
N ALA A 79 8.33 -0.53 -3.57
CA ALA A 79 9.63 -0.42 -2.91
C ALA A 79 10.44 0.78 -3.43
N ASP A 80 10.41 1.04 -4.74
CA ASP A 80 11.13 2.17 -5.35
C ASP A 80 10.50 3.52 -4.97
N GLY A 81 9.17 3.58 -4.85
CA GLY A 81 8.45 4.75 -4.34
C GLY A 81 8.84 5.08 -2.91
N GLU A 82 8.74 4.11 -2.00
CA GLU A 82 9.14 4.27 -0.59
C GLU A 82 10.63 4.64 -0.46
N ASN A 83 11.50 4.06 -1.31
CA ASN A 83 12.92 4.42 -1.33
C ASN A 83 13.11 5.91 -1.65
N TYR A 84 12.48 6.42 -2.71
CA TYR A 84 12.53 7.84 -3.05
C TYR A 84 11.99 8.73 -1.92
N GLU A 85 10.92 8.32 -1.27
CA GLU A 85 10.33 9.10 -0.19
C GLU A 85 11.27 9.29 0.99
N TRP A 86 11.96 8.24 1.43
CA TRP A 86 12.84 8.36 2.59
C TRP A 86 14.26 8.84 2.27
N THR A 87 14.80 8.58 1.06
CA THR A 87 16.16 9.03 0.69
C THR A 87 16.20 10.49 0.27
N ASP A 88 15.20 10.95 -0.48
CA ASP A 88 15.22 12.23 -1.18
C ASP A 88 14.11 13.18 -0.71
N MET A 89 12.85 12.77 -0.84
CA MET A 89 11.70 13.64 -0.69
C MET A 89 11.58 14.21 0.73
N TYR A 90 11.45 13.35 1.73
CA TYR A 90 11.25 13.79 3.12
C TYR A 90 12.49 14.46 3.71
N GLU A 91 13.70 14.03 3.38
CA GLU A 91 14.90 14.70 3.84
C GLU A 91 15.02 16.11 3.21
N GLY A 92 14.67 16.25 1.92
CA GLY A 92 14.57 17.55 1.27
C GLY A 92 13.56 18.48 1.94
N PHE A 93 12.36 17.96 2.27
CA PHE A 93 11.30 18.71 2.97
C PHE A 93 11.73 19.09 4.39
N ALA A 94 12.42 18.20 5.10
CA ALA A 94 12.93 18.48 6.45
C ALA A 94 13.96 19.61 6.45
N LYS A 95 14.91 19.62 5.51
CA LYS A 95 15.89 20.70 5.36
C LYS A 95 15.23 22.04 5.06
N THR A 96 14.25 22.06 4.16
CA THR A 96 13.48 23.28 3.85
C THR A 96 12.74 23.78 5.09
N ALA A 97 12.03 22.90 5.80
CA ALA A 97 11.30 23.26 7.02
C ALA A 97 12.22 23.79 8.11
N GLU A 98 13.43 23.25 8.26
CA GLU A 98 14.45 23.77 9.18
C GLU A 98 14.91 25.17 8.79
N ALA A 99 15.21 25.40 7.52
CA ALA A 99 15.65 26.70 7.01
C ALA A 99 14.57 27.78 7.20
N GLU A 100 13.29 27.41 7.09
CA GLU A 100 12.13 28.28 7.32
C GLU A 100 11.74 28.41 8.80
N GLY A 101 12.43 27.74 9.72
CA GLY A 101 12.20 27.83 11.17
C GLY A 101 11.16 26.82 11.72
N PHE A 102 10.60 25.93 10.91
CA PHE A 102 9.60 24.92 11.31
C PHE A 102 10.24 23.63 11.83
N LYS A 103 11.10 23.73 12.85
CA LYS A 103 11.88 22.60 13.38
C LYS A 103 11.02 21.40 13.80
N GLY A 104 9.83 21.62 14.37
CA GLY A 104 8.91 20.56 14.76
C GLY A 104 8.36 19.79 13.55
N LEU A 105 8.12 20.45 12.42
CA LEU A 105 7.69 19.83 11.17
C LEU A 105 8.84 19.07 10.51
N ALA A 106 10.05 19.62 10.52
CA ALA A 106 11.25 18.94 10.03
C ALA A 106 11.49 17.61 10.76
N ALA A 107 11.35 17.60 12.09
CA ALA A 107 11.44 16.36 12.87
C ALA A 107 10.36 15.35 12.46
N LYS A 108 9.11 15.78 12.20
CA LYS A 108 8.04 14.90 11.72
C LYS A 108 8.35 14.30 10.35
N PHE A 109 8.86 15.08 9.40
CA PHE A 109 9.28 14.57 8.09
C PHE A 109 10.31 13.45 8.23
N ARG A 110 11.34 13.62 9.07
CA ARG A 110 12.35 12.57 9.31
C ARG A 110 11.77 11.34 10.02
N MET A 111 10.81 11.51 10.92
CA MET A 111 10.13 10.37 11.55
C MET A 111 9.30 9.58 10.55
N VAL A 112 8.61 10.24 9.62
CA VAL A 112 7.88 9.58 8.54
C VAL A 112 8.87 8.88 7.61
N ALA A 113 9.95 9.53 7.18
CA ALA A 113 11.00 8.90 6.37
C ALA A 113 11.51 7.57 6.97
N ALA A 114 11.68 7.51 8.30
CA ALA A 114 12.08 6.28 8.98
C ALA A 114 11.00 5.18 8.92
N ILE A 115 9.72 5.52 8.74
CA ILE A 115 8.63 4.57 8.52
C ILE A 115 8.69 4.06 7.08
N GLU A 116 8.85 4.95 6.08
CA GLU A 116 8.88 4.59 4.67
C GLU A 116 10.07 3.69 4.33
N LYS A 117 11.21 3.87 5.02
CA LYS A 117 12.32 2.91 4.95
C LYS A 117 11.90 1.48 5.34
N ARG A 118 11.07 1.33 6.39
CA ARG A 118 10.57 0.00 6.80
C ARG A 118 9.56 -0.56 5.81
N HIS A 119 8.78 0.30 5.15
CA HIS A 119 7.88 -0.12 4.08
C HIS A 119 8.68 -0.65 2.88
N GLU A 120 9.73 0.05 2.46
CA GLU A 120 10.64 -0.43 1.42
C GLU A 120 11.23 -1.79 1.77
N GLU A 121 11.84 -1.93 2.96
CA GLU A 121 12.42 -3.19 3.42
C GLU A 121 11.41 -4.35 3.36
N ARG A 122 10.15 -4.09 3.77
CA ARG A 122 9.05 -5.04 3.70
C ARG A 122 8.73 -5.44 2.27
N TYR A 123 8.55 -4.46 1.36
CA TYR A 123 8.20 -4.73 -0.04
C TYR A 123 9.32 -5.48 -0.77
N ARG A 124 10.59 -5.14 -0.52
CA ARG A 124 11.72 -5.88 -1.09
C ARG A 124 11.79 -7.31 -0.57
N ALA A 125 11.53 -7.55 0.70
CA ALA A 125 11.47 -8.89 1.26
C ALA A 125 10.32 -9.72 0.65
N LEU A 126 9.15 -9.11 0.45
CA LEU A 126 8.01 -9.76 -0.21
C LEU A 126 8.30 -10.04 -1.69
N LEU A 127 8.90 -9.10 -2.41
CA LEU A 127 9.32 -9.27 -3.80
C LEU A 127 10.27 -10.47 -3.93
N LYS A 128 11.31 -10.52 -3.10
CA LYS A 128 12.24 -11.65 -3.06
C LYS A 128 11.53 -13.00 -2.80
N ASN A 129 10.52 -13.01 -1.92
CA ASN A 129 9.74 -14.22 -1.66
C ASN A 129 8.91 -14.65 -2.89
N VAL A 130 8.36 -13.70 -3.66
CA VAL A 130 7.62 -13.98 -4.91
C VAL A 130 8.57 -14.54 -5.96
N GLU A 131 9.69 -13.86 -6.20
CA GLU A 131 10.69 -14.25 -7.23
C GLU A 131 11.33 -15.61 -6.95
N THR A 132 11.54 -15.94 -5.68
CA THR A 132 12.15 -17.23 -5.27
C THR A 132 11.14 -18.31 -4.93
N ALA A 133 9.84 -18.10 -5.19
CA ALA A 133 8.73 -19.00 -4.85
C ALA A 133 8.68 -19.38 -3.34
N LYS A 134 9.13 -18.47 -2.47
CA LYS A 134 9.18 -18.66 -1.01
C LYS A 134 7.97 -18.12 -0.24
N ILE A 135 6.89 -17.75 -0.93
CA ILE A 135 5.66 -17.28 -0.27
C ILE A 135 5.05 -18.40 0.59
N PHE A 136 4.86 -19.58 0.01
CA PHE A 136 4.19 -20.72 0.65
C PHE A 136 5.13 -21.86 1.02
N GLU A 137 6.44 -21.63 0.89
CA GLU A 137 7.50 -22.56 1.27
C GLU A 137 8.66 -21.79 1.90
N LYS A 138 9.26 -22.34 2.96
CA LYS A 138 10.40 -21.75 3.66
C LYS A 138 11.54 -22.76 3.77
N SER A 139 12.75 -22.27 4.00
CA SER A 139 13.92 -23.12 4.23
C SER A 139 13.89 -23.88 5.56
N GLU A 140 13.02 -23.50 6.46
CA GLU A 140 12.85 -24.08 7.79
C GLU A 140 11.38 -24.30 8.13
N VAL A 141 11.12 -25.12 9.12
CA VAL A 141 9.76 -25.37 9.61
C VAL A 141 9.14 -24.09 10.12
N LYS A 142 7.91 -23.81 9.66
CA LYS A 142 7.09 -22.69 10.10
C LYS A 142 5.74 -23.18 10.57
N VAL A 143 5.08 -22.37 11.36
CA VAL A 143 3.66 -22.52 11.69
C VAL A 143 2.88 -21.75 10.63
N TRP A 144 1.99 -22.43 9.92
CA TRP A 144 1.14 -21.87 8.88
C TRP A 144 -0.28 -21.77 9.39
N GLU A 145 -0.94 -20.67 9.12
CA GLU A 145 -2.33 -20.43 9.51
C GLU A 145 -3.20 -20.18 8.28
N CYS A 146 -4.36 -20.82 8.23
CA CYS A 146 -5.37 -20.56 7.23
C CYS A 146 -6.15 -19.28 7.61
N ARG A 147 -6.01 -18.21 6.84
CA ARG A 147 -6.68 -16.92 7.05
C ARG A 147 -8.21 -16.97 7.03
N ASN A 148 -8.80 -18.06 6.50
CA ASN A 148 -10.25 -18.20 6.47
C ASN A 148 -10.81 -18.84 7.75
N CYS A 149 -10.15 -19.88 8.30
CA CYS A 149 -10.73 -20.64 9.41
C CYS A 149 -9.80 -20.79 10.63
N GLY A 150 -8.60 -20.22 10.61
CA GLY A 150 -7.64 -20.29 11.70
C GLY A 150 -6.94 -21.65 11.86
N HIS A 151 -7.13 -22.60 10.93
CA HIS A 151 -6.49 -23.92 11.01
C HIS A 151 -4.96 -23.78 10.93
N ILE A 152 -4.26 -24.42 11.86
CA ILE A 152 -2.80 -24.38 12.02
C ILE A 152 -2.18 -25.65 11.46
N VAL A 153 -1.09 -25.50 10.68
CA VAL A 153 -0.25 -26.57 10.17
C VAL A 153 1.21 -26.24 10.41
N VAL A 154 2.00 -27.22 10.83
CA VAL A 154 3.44 -27.06 11.06
C VAL A 154 4.20 -27.79 9.95
N GLY A 155 5.11 -27.09 9.28
CA GLY A 155 5.89 -27.66 8.19
C GLY A 155 6.73 -26.64 7.44
N VAL A 156 7.57 -27.09 6.51
CA VAL A 156 8.37 -26.21 5.64
C VAL A 156 7.53 -25.52 4.57
N LYS A 157 6.35 -26.05 4.27
CA LYS A 157 5.43 -25.47 3.26
C LYS A 157 3.96 -25.54 3.72
N ALA A 158 3.19 -24.56 3.24
CA ALA A 158 1.75 -24.56 3.39
C ALA A 158 1.11 -25.71 2.58
N PRO A 159 0.02 -26.33 3.06
CA PRO A 159 -0.71 -27.34 2.27
C PRO A 159 -1.37 -26.72 1.04
N GLU A 160 -1.55 -27.53 -0.02
CA GLU A 160 -2.21 -27.06 -1.26
C GLU A 160 -3.66 -26.66 -1.04
N MET A 161 -4.31 -27.28 -0.04
CA MET A 161 -5.70 -27.03 0.35
C MET A 161 -5.84 -27.17 1.87
N CYS A 162 -6.61 -26.31 2.48
CA CYS A 162 -6.92 -26.39 3.90
C CYS A 162 -7.79 -27.62 4.19
N PRO A 163 -7.37 -28.57 5.07
CA PRO A 163 -8.13 -29.80 5.32
C PRO A 163 -9.43 -29.55 6.09
N VAL A 164 -9.60 -28.36 6.70
CA VAL A 164 -10.79 -28.02 7.47
C VAL A 164 -11.86 -27.32 6.64
N CYS A 165 -11.46 -26.29 5.84
CA CYS A 165 -12.42 -25.44 5.11
C CYS A 165 -12.26 -25.47 3.58
N ALA A 166 -11.41 -26.32 3.05
CA ALA A 166 -11.16 -26.53 1.62
C ALA A 166 -10.74 -25.25 0.84
N HIS A 167 -10.26 -24.20 1.53
CA HIS A 167 -9.68 -23.04 0.85
C HIS A 167 -8.28 -23.38 0.31
N PRO A 168 -7.91 -22.86 -0.86
CA PRO A 168 -6.64 -23.15 -1.49
C PRO A 168 -5.46 -22.56 -0.70
N LYS A 169 -4.25 -23.01 -1.02
CA LYS A 169 -2.95 -22.57 -0.45
C LYS A 169 -2.81 -21.06 -0.35
N ALA A 170 -3.40 -20.29 -1.26
CA ALA A 170 -3.40 -18.83 -1.25
C ALA A 170 -3.95 -18.20 0.05
N TYR A 171 -4.72 -18.96 0.82
CA TYR A 171 -5.25 -18.51 2.11
C TYR A 171 -4.31 -18.76 3.29
N PHE A 172 -3.17 -19.41 3.10
CA PHE A 172 -2.21 -19.63 4.18
C PHE A 172 -1.19 -18.49 4.29
N GLU A 173 -0.86 -18.14 5.52
CA GLU A 173 0.26 -17.27 5.85
C GLU A 173 1.09 -17.88 6.99
N VAL A 174 2.31 -17.37 7.20
CA VAL A 174 3.08 -17.73 8.39
C VAL A 174 2.38 -17.11 9.58
N HIS A 175 2.03 -17.95 10.56
CA HIS A 175 1.34 -17.54 11.79
C HIS A 175 2.13 -16.48 12.54
N LYS A 176 1.43 -15.50 13.09
CA LYS A 176 1.98 -14.39 13.88
C LYS A 176 1.38 -14.42 15.28
N GLU A 177 2.24 -14.43 16.27
CA GLU A 177 1.87 -14.15 17.66
C GLU A 177 2.33 -12.73 17.98
N ASN A 178 1.41 -11.84 18.32
CA ASN A 178 1.68 -10.43 18.61
C ASN A 178 0.95 -9.92 19.86
N TYR A 179 0.61 -10.83 20.76
CA TYR A 179 -0.09 -10.57 22.03
C TYR A 179 0.73 -11.08 23.22
#